data_e0f0b8240400c9b2f0ff0a6aa29ac6ab
#
_entry.id   e0f0b8240400c9b2f0ff0a6aa29ac6ab
#
_cell.length_a   1.000
_cell.length_b   1.000
_cell.length_c   1.000
_cell.angle_alpha   90.00
_cell.angle_beta   90.00
_cell.angle_gamma   90.00
#
_symmetry.space_group_name_H-M   'P 1'
#
loop_
_entity.id
_entity.type
_entity.pdbx_description
1 polymer ?
#
loop_
_entity_poly.entity_id
_entity_poly.type
_entity_poly.pdbx_seq_one_letter_code
_entity_poly.pdbx_strand_id
1 'polypeptide(L)'
;MRKFYFILIATFCVDQFSKWFVVFWLNLISLNSIDVFPPFVNLRMGWNYGVNFGLFGQQGGFKSYFLISLSIIITVLIILWIYRTKTSSFQVTFGALLCGGALANAFDRIIYDGAVADFLNMSCCGFYNPFVFNFADVFIFIGAVGLAFSPENKIE
;
A
#
# COMPACT_ATOMS: atom_id res chain seq x y z
N MET A 1 12.91 3.07 17.71
CA MET A 1 11.86 2.05 17.55
C MET A 1 10.45 2.57 17.82
N ARG A 2 10.14 3.31 18.91
CA ARG A 2 8.76 3.82 19.15
C ARG A 2 8.17 4.60 17.99
N LYS A 3 8.94 5.53 17.38
CA LYS A 3 8.52 6.31 16.20
C LYS A 3 8.18 5.41 15.01
N PHE A 4 8.98 4.38 14.76
CA PHE A 4 8.75 3.42 13.67
C PHE A 4 7.40 2.72 13.82
N TYR A 5 7.15 2.09 14.96
CA TYR A 5 5.90 1.37 15.19
C TYR A 5 4.68 2.29 15.19
N PHE A 6 4.82 3.50 15.72
CA PHE A 6 3.73 4.47 15.69
C PHE A 6 3.34 4.84 14.25
N ILE A 7 4.32 5.17 13.39
CA ILE A 7 4.06 5.52 12.00
C ILE A 7 3.53 4.30 11.23
N LEU A 8 4.10 3.12 11.42
CA LEU A 8 3.64 1.88 10.78
C LEU A 8 2.17 1.61 11.11
N ILE A 9 1.79 1.66 12.39
CA ILE A 9 0.40 1.42 12.82
C ILE A 9 -0.52 2.50 12.29
N ALA A 10 -0.12 3.79 12.37
CA ALA A 10 -0.90 4.89 11.84
C ALA A 10 -1.15 4.73 10.33
N THR A 11 -0.11 4.39 9.55
CA THR A 11 -0.21 4.14 8.12
C THR A 11 -1.17 3.00 7.80
N PHE A 12 -1.02 1.88 8.50
CA PHE A 12 -1.93 0.73 8.38
C PHE A 12 -3.38 1.12 8.69
N CYS A 13 -3.61 1.81 9.80
CA CYS A 13 -4.95 2.23 10.22
C CYS A 13 -5.59 3.22 9.24
N VAL A 14 -4.82 4.17 8.71
CA VAL A 14 -5.33 5.15 7.72
C VAL A 14 -5.80 4.43 6.46
N ASP A 15 -5.01 3.49 5.95
CA ASP A 15 -5.39 2.71 4.77
C ASP A 15 -6.65 1.87 5.03
N GLN A 16 -6.66 1.08 6.11
CA GLN A 16 -7.80 0.21 6.43
C GLN A 16 -9.07 1.00 6.73
N PHE A 17 -8.96 2.12 7.45
CA PHE A 17 -10.10 2.99 7.71
C PHE A 17 -10.65 3.60 6.41
N SER A 18 -9.77 4.07 5.52
CA SER A 18 -10.19 4.64 4.23
C SER A 18 -10.90 3.60 3.35
N LYS A 19 -10.41 2.36 3.31
CA LYS A 19 -11.07 1.24 2.63
C LYS A 19 -12.44 0.94 3.22
N TRP A 20 -12.51 0.81 4.55
CA TRP A 20 -13.80 0.62 5.22
C TRP A 20 -14.79 1.75 4.90
N PHE A 21 -14.35 3.00 5.00
CA PHE A 21 -15.18 4.17 4.75
C PHE A 21 -15.65 4.24 3.29
N VAL A 22 -14.73 4.10 2.32
CA VAL A 22 -15.05 4.29 0.91
C VAL A 22 -15.80 3.07 0.34
N VAL A 23 -15.30 1.87 0.60
CA VAL A 23 -15.83 0.65 -0.02
C VAL A 23 -17.18 0.26 0.59
N PHE A 24 -17.32 0.34 1.91
CA PHE A 24 -18.52 -0.14 2.62
C PHE A 24 -19.44 1.00 3.05
N TRP A 25 -18.93 2.05 3.73
CA TRP A 25 -19.81 3.10 4.24
C TRP A 25 -20.36 4.00 3.12
N LEU A 26 -19.55 4.42 2.15
CA LEU A 26 -20.04 5.09 0.93
C LEU A 26 -20.66 4.11 -0.08
N ASN A 27 -20.65 2.82 0.21
CA ASN A 27 -21.20 1.75 -0.62
C ASN A 27 -20.63 1.70 -2.05
N LEU A 28 -19.34 2.03 -2.19
CA LEU A 28 -18.67 1.99 -3.50
C LEU A 28 -18.70 0.58 -4.12
N ILE A 29 -18.71 -0.45 -3.28
CA ILE A 29 -18.81 -1.86 -3.71
C ILE A 29 -20.06 -2.13 -4.54
N SER A 30 -21.18 -1.46 -4.28
CA SER A 30 -22.41 -1.60 -5.05
C SER A 30 -22.54 -0.57 -6.18
N LEU A 31 -22.06 0.65 -5.93
CA LEU A 31 -22.12 1.76 -6.88
C LEU A 31 -21.10 1.65 -8.02
N ASN A 32 -19.99 0.93 -7.79
CA ASN A 32 -18.83 0.76 -8.66
C ASN A 32 -18.06 2.04 -8.96
N SER A 33 -18.69 3.21 -9.00
CA SER A 33 -18.03 4.50 -9.19
C SER A 33 -18.78 5.63 -8.50
N ILE A 34 -17.99 6.59 -7.97
CA ILE A 34 -18.49 7.85 -7.41
C ILE A 34 -17.56 8.96 -7.93
N ASP A 35 -18.13 9.93 -8.61
CA ASP A 35 -17.40 11.10 -9.10
C ASP A 35 -17.27 12.13 -7.95
N VAL A 36 -16.05 12.37 -7.48
CA VAL A 36 -15.78 13.31 -6.37
C VAL A 36 -15.39 14.67 -6.92
N PHE A 37 -14.40 14.71 -7.81
CA PHE A 37 -13.92 15.93 -8.47
C PHE A 37 -13.43 15.60 -9.89
N PRO A 38 -14.35 15.34 -10.82
CA PRO A 38 -14.02 14.97 -12.20
C PRO A 38 -13.25 16.06 -12.96
N PRO A 39 -12.29 15.70 -13.80
CA PRO A 39 -11.76 14.34 -14.04
C PRO A 39 -10.66 13.93 -13.06
N PHE A 40 -10.28 14.81 -12.10
CA PHE A 40 -9.05 14.69 -11.32
C PHE A 40 -9.09 13.59 -10.26
N VAL A 41 -10.21 13.49 -9.51
CA VAL A 41 -10.36 12.51 -8.44
C VAL A 41 -11.72 11.85 -8.54
N ASN A 42 -11.71 10.56 -8.78
CA ASN A 42 -12.88 9.71 -8.81
C ASN A 42 -12.65 8.49 -7.92
N LEU A 43 -13.71 7.95 -7.37
CA LEU A 43 -13.67 6.67 -6.67
C LEU A 43 -14.22 5.60 -7.62
N ARG A 44 -13.46 4.55 -7.84
CA ARG A 44 -13.83 3.41 -8.70
C ARG A 44 -13.44 2.13 -8.00
N MET A 45 -14.36 1.18 -7.89
CA MET A 45 -14.08 -0.09 -7.24
C MET A 45 -13.20 -0.96 -8.14
N GLY A 46 -12.09 -1.42 -7.61
CA GLY A 46 -11.18 -2.37 -8.23
C GLY A 46 -10.70 -3.43 -7.24
N TRP A 47 -10.80 -4.70 -7.64
CA TRP A 47 -10.21 -5.81 -6.88
C TRP A 47 -8.87 -6.18 -7.51
N ASN A 48 -7.77 -5.87 -6.81
CA ASN A 48 -6.41 -6.06 -7.31
C ASN A 48 -5.83 -7.39 -6.81
N TYR A 49 -5.81 -8.38 -7.69
CA TYR A 49 -5.19 -9.70 -7.43
C TYR A 49 -3.67 -9.73 -7.72
N GLY A 50 -3.06 -8.56 -7.97
CA GLY A 50 -1.65 -8.41 -8.34
C GLY A 50 -1.40 -8.58 -9.83
N VAL A 51 -0.14 -8.43 -10.27
CA VAL A 51 0.24 -8.39 -11.69
C VAL A 51 -0.07 -9.72 -12.40
N ASN A 52 -0.85 -9.64 -13.48
CA ASN A 52 -1.20 -10.79 -14.31
C ASN A 52 -0.07 -11.09 -15.32
N PHE A 53 0.92 -11.87 -14.93
CA PHE A 53 1.91 -12.40 -15.87
C PHE A 53 1.47 -13.70 -16.55
N GLY A 54 0.23 -14.15 -16.39
CA GLY A 54 -0.26 -15.40 -16.98
C GLY A 54 0.41 -16.69 -16.47
N LEU A 55 1.42 -16.57 -15.59
CA LEU A 55 2.27 -17.67 -15.16
C LEU A 55 1.69 -18.54 -14.04
N PHE A 56 0.71 -18.05 -13.33
CA PHE A 56 0.14 -18.76 -12.17
C PHE A 56 -1.37 -18.63 -12.22
N GLY A 57 -2.04 -19.61 -12.71
CA GLY A 57 -3.49 -19.82 -12.81
C GLY A 57 -4.45 -18.95 -11.99
N GLN A 58 -5.71 -19.23 -12.12
CA GLN A 58 -6.83 -18.41 -11.63
C GLN A 58 -6.76 -18.02 -10.14
N GLN A 59 -7.32 -16.82 -9.85
CA GLN A 59 -7.76 -16.23 -8.58
C GLN A 59 -7.30 -16.89 -7.26
N GLY A 60 -6.53 -16.15 -6.45
CA GLY A 60 -6.43 -16.35 -5.01
C GLY A 60 -5.31 -17.26 -4.48
N GLY A 61 -4.75 -18.16 -5.24
CA GLY A 61 -3.87 -19.22 -4.72
C GLY A 61 -2.42 -18.78 -4.38
N PHE A 62 -1.44 -19.47 -4.93
CA PHE A 62 0.00 -19.30 -4.69
C PHE A 62 0.51 -17.85 -4.79
N LYS A 63 -0.04 -17.06 -5.72
CA LYS A 63 0.33 -15.66 -5.94
C LYS A 63 0.05 -14.75 -4.73
N SER A 64 -1.12 -14.90 -4.11
CA SER A 64 -1.46 -14.12 -2.91
C SER A 64 -0.56 -14.47 -1.75
N TYR A 65 -0.32 -15.74 -1.50
CA TYR A 65 0.62 -16.18 -0.46
C TYR A 65 2.04 -15.66 -0.72
N PHE A 66 2.48 -15.65 -1.98
CA PHE A 66 3.76 -15.06 -2.35
C PHE A 66 3.83 -13.55 -2.02
N LEU A 67 2.81 -12.78 -2.39
CA LEU A 67 2.78 -11.34 -2.12
C LEU A 67 2.66 -11.02 -0.63
N ILE A 68 1.89 -11.80 0.13
CA ILE A 68 1.82 -11.69 1.60
C ILE A 68 3.19 -11.98 2.20
N SER A 69 3.81 -13.09 1.81
CA SER A 69 5.14 -13.48 2.31
C SER A 69 6.20 -12.43 1.99
N LEU A 70 6.17 -11.88 0.78
CA LEU A 70 7.07 -10.81 0.35
C LEU A 70 6.91 -9.55 1.22
N SER A 71 5.67 -9.14 1.51
CA SER A 71 5.38 -8.00 2.39
C SER A 71 5.93 -8.23 3.81
N ILE A 72 5.77 -9.42 4.35
CA ILE A 72 6.30 -9.80 5.68
C ILE A 72 7.83 -9.79 5.66
N ILE A 73 8.46 -10.41 4.66
CA ILE A 73 9.92 -10.46 4.51
C ILE A 73 10.51 -9.05 4.43
N ILE A 74 9.97 -8.18 3.58
CA ILE A 74 10.43 -6.78 3.45
C ILE A 74 10.30 -6.06 4.80
N THR A 75 9.18 -6.23 5.48
CA THR A 75 8.95 -5.61 6.79
C THR A 75 9.99 -6.07 7.82
N VAL A 76 10.26 -7.38 7.89
CA VAL A 76 11.26 -7.95 8.79
C VAL A 76 12.67 -7.44 8.47
N LEU A 77 13.03 -7.40 7.19
CA LEU A 77 14.35 -6.90 6.76
C LEU A 77 14.53 -5.42 7.10
N ILE A 78 13.52 -4.57 6.91
CA ILE A 78 13.58 -3.15 7.28
C ILE A 78 13.69 -2.98 8.79
N ILE A 79 12.93 -3.75 9.59
CA ILE A 79 13.02 -3.73 11.05
C ILE A 79 14.41 -4.14 11.51
N LEU A 80 14.98 -5.23 10.97
CA LEU A 80 16.32 -5.68 11.29
C LEU A 80 17.39 -4.66 10.90
N TRP A 81 17.23 -4.04 9.72
CA TRP A 81 18.14 -2.99 9.28
C TRP A 81 18.11 -1.78 10.22
N ILE A 82 16.92 -1.27 10.55
CA ILE A 82 16.76 -0.14 11.48
C ILE A 82 17.30 -0.47 12.88
N TYR A 83 17.14 -1.73 13.32
CA TYR A 83 17.63 -2.16 14.64
C TYR A 83 19.15 -2.29 14.70
N ARG A 84 19.78 -2.74 13.61
CA ARG A 84 21.22 -3.04 13.55
C ARG A 84 22.09 -1.87 13.14
N THR A 85 21.50 -0.83 12.53
CA THR A 85 22.26 0.31 11.99
C THR A 85 21.84 1.62 12.66
N LYS A 86 22.74 2.61 12.64
CA LYS A 86 22.43 3.98 13.08
C LYS A 86 21.58 4.67 11.99
N THR A 87 20.30 4.37 11.92
CA THR A 87 19.39 4.98 10.93
C THR A 87 18.98 6.39 11.34
N SER A 88 18.85 7.28 10.34
CA SER A 88 18.33 8.62 10.56
C SER A 88 16.82 8.60 10.85
N SER A 89 16.32 9.67 11.47
CA SER A 89 14.87 9.84 11.68
C SER A 89 14.08 9.80 10.37
N PHE A 90 14.71 10.24 9.26
CA PHE A 90 14.17 10.20 7.91
C PHE A 90 13.99 8.74 7.42
N GLN A 91 15.05 7.94 7.51
CA GLN A 91 15.02 6.52 7.13
C GLN A 91 14.00 5.72 7.95
N VAL A 92 13.93 5.99 9.26
CA VAL A 92 12.90 5.39 10.14
C VAL A 92 11.48 5.72 9.68
N THR A 93 11.23 6.97 9.29
CA THR A 93 9.90 7.41 8.82
C THR A 93 9.51 6.71 7.52
N PHE A 94 10.38 6.75 6.50
CA PHE A 94 10.06 6.16 5.20
C PHE A 94 10.03 4.63 5.23
N GLY A 95 10.88 4.00 6.03
CA GLY A 95 10.79 2.56 6.29
C GLY A 95 9.48 2.16 6.94
N ALA A 96 8.98 2.96 7.90
CA ALA A 96 7.71 2.69 8.55
C ALA A 96 6.49 2.88 7.61
N LEU A 97 6.51 3.91 6.74
CA LEU A 97 5.48 4.12 5.72
C LEU A 97 5.41 2.93 4.77
N LEU A 98 6.55 2.49 4.25
CA LEU A 98 6.63 1.34 3.35
C LEU A 98 6.10 0.07 4.02
N CYS A 99 6.56 -0.23 5.24
CA CYS A 99 6.11 -1.42 5.97
C CYS A 99 4.62 -1.37 6.31
N GLY A 100 4.11 -0.22 6.77
CA GLY A 100 2.70 -0.05 7.11
C GLY A 100 1.78 -0.27 5.90
N GLY A 101 2.11 0.32 4.74
CA GLY A 101 1.38 0.10 3.49
C GLY A 101 1.47 -1.34 2.99
N ALA A 102 2.68 -1.95 3.01
CA ALA A 102 2.87 -3.33 2.59
C ALA A 102 2.06 -4.31 3.45
N LEU A 103 2.03 -4.12 4.77
CA LEU A 103 1.24 -4.93 5.68
C LEU A 103 -0.27 -4.70 5.52
N ALA A 104 -0.71 -3.47 5.22
CA ALA A 104 -2.12 -3.17 4.95
C ALA A 104 -2.61 -3.92 3.71
N ASN A 105 -1.86 -3.89 2.61
CA ASN A 105 -2.17 -4.66 1.41
C ASN A 105 -2.05 -6.18 1.60
N ALA A 106 -1.16 -6.65 2.49
CA ALA A 106 -1.08 -8.06 2.86
C ALA A 106 -2.31 -8.49 3.67
N PHE A 107 -2.78 -7.64 4.58
CA PHE A 107 -3.99 -7.87 5.37
C PHE A 107 -5.23 -7.97 4.49
N ASP A 108 -5.40 -7.07 3.50
CA ASP A 108 -6.48 -7.16 2.52
C ASP A 108 -6.50 -8.53 1.84
N ARG A 109 -5.35 -9.02 1.39
CA ARG A 109 -5.26 -10.34 0.74
C ARG A 109 -5.68 -11.50 1.61
N ILE A 110 -5.56 -11.35 2.93
CA ILE A 110 -6.03 -12.38 3.88
C ILE A 110 -7.54 -12.33 4.02
N ILE A 111 -8.14 -11.13 4.09
CA ILE A 111 -9.58 -10.97 4.35
C ILE A 111 -10.44 -11.00 3.09
N TYR A 112 -9.88 -10.67 1.90
CA TYR A 112 -10.58 -10.61 0.62
C TYR A 112 -10.14 -11.70 -0.37
N ASP A 113 -9.83 -12.87 0.12
CA ASP A 113 -9.49 -14.06 -0.68
C ASP A 113 -8.43 -13.77 -1.77
N GLY A 114 -7.36 -13.10 -1.37
CA GLY A 114 -6.20 -12.80 -2.20
C GLY A 114 -6.23 -11.46 -2.94
N ALA A 115 -7.31 -10.72 -2.87
CA ALA A 115 -7.45 -9.40 -3.48
C ALA A 115 -7.04 -8.26 -2.54
N VAL A 116 -6.71 -7.12 -3.13
CA VAL A 116 -6.60 -5.83 -2.45
C VAL A 116 -7.73 -4.93 -2.94
N ALA A 117 -8.37 -4.20 -2.02
CA ALA A 117 -9.39 -3.22 -2.37
C ALA A 117 -8.74 -1.91 -2.81
N ASP A 118 -8.84 -1.61 -4.10
CA ASP A 118 -8.40 -0.36 -4.72
C ASP A 118 -9.61 0.50 -5.05
N PHE A 119 -9.51 1.82 -4.80
CA PHE A 119 -10.66 2.69 -4.98
C PHE A 119 -10.33 4.11 -5.46
N LEU A 120 -9.06 4.55 -5.42
CA LEU A 120 -8.66 5.86 -5.91
C LEU A 120 -8.34 5.79 -7.40
N ASN A 121 -9.01 6.60 -8.18
CA ASN A 121 -8.70 6.83 -9.59
C ASN A 121 -8.44 8.31 -9.82
N MET A 122 -7.30 8.62 -10.39
CA MET A 122 -6.90 10.00 -10.70
C MET A 122 -6.62 10.13 -12.18
N SER A 123 -7.30 11.05 -12.83
CA SER A 123 -7.12 11.37 -14.24
C SER A 123 -6.91 12.87 -14.41
N CYS A 124 -6.17 13.30 -15.42
CA CYS A 124 -6.05 14.73 -15.71
C CYS A 124 -5.80 14.99 -17.20
N CYS A 125 -6.06 16.23 -17.58
CA CYS A 125 -5.54 16.82 -18.82
C CYS A 125 -5.90 16.05 -20.10
N GLY A 126 -7.09 15.44 -20.16
CA GLY A 126 -7.53 14.60 -21.27
C GLY A 126 -7.01 13.17 -21.23
N PHE A 127 -6.20 12.82 -20.25
CA PHE A 127 -5.69 11.47 -20.03
C PHE A 127 -6.62 10.71 -19.06
N TYR A 128 -7.25 9.65 -19.56
CA TYR A 128 -8.01 8.71 -18.72
C TYR A 128 -7.07 7.65 -18.15
N ASN A 129 -6.88 7.66 -16.83
CA ASN A 129 -6.12 6.63 -16.14
C ASN A 129 -7.01 5.39 -15.93
N PRO A 130 -6.66 4.23 -16.51
CA PRO A 130 -7.43 3.00 -16.30
C PRO A 130 -7.14 2.32 -14.94
N PHE A 131 -6.10 2.75 -14.25
CA PHE A 131 -5.66 2.13 -13.00
C PHE A 131 -6.34 2.74 -11.79
N VAL A 132 -6.66 1.90 -10.83
CA VAL A 132 -7.08 2.27 -9.49
C VAL A 132 -6.01 1.84 -8.49
N PHE A 133 -5.91 2.57 -7.38
CA PHE A 133 -4.94 2.33 -6.31
C PHE A 133 -5.57 2.69 -4.95
N ASN A 134 -4.84 2.49 -3.87
CA ASN A 134 -5.28 2.78 -2.50
C ASN A 134 -4.22 3.59 -1.72
N PHE A 135 -4.51 3.95 -0.47
CA PHE A 135 -3.54 4.70 0.34
C PHE A 135 -2.30 3.89 0.71
N ALA A 136 -2.41 2.57 0.86
CA ALA A 136 -1.25 1.73 1.11
C ALA A 136 -0.23 1.83 -0.04
N ASP A 137 -0.69 1.86 -1.30
CA ASP A 137 0.18 2.00 -2.47
C ASP A 137 0.92 3.35 -2.46
N VAL A 138 0.22 4.43 -2.08
CA VAL A 138 0.83 5.76 -1.91
C VAL A 138 1.91 5.72 -0.82
N PHE A 139 1.63 5.09 0.32
CA PHE A 139 2.59 4.99 1.41
C PHE A 139 3.80 4.10 1.04
N ILE A 140 3.57 2.99 0.34
CA ILE A 140 4.64 2.14 -0.19
C ILE A 140 5.53 2.95 -1.14
N PHE A 141 4.92 3.67 -2.08
CA PHE A 141 5.65 4.47 -3.06
C PHE A 141 6.48 5.57 -2.38
N ILE A 142 5.85 6.38 -1.52
CA ILE A 142 6.54 7.45 -0.77
C ILE A 142 7.64 6.85 0.11
N GLY A 143 7.37 5.74 0.78
CA GLY A 143 8.33 5.03 1.62
C GLY A 143 9.54 4.54 0.83
N ALA A 144 9.31 3.90 -0.31
CA ALA A 144 10.37 3.37 -1.17
C ALA A 144 11.22 4.50 -1.78
N VAL A 145 10.58 5.52 -2.34
CA VAL A 145 11.27 6.69 -2.91
C VAL A 145 12.07 7.41 -1.83
N GLY A 146 11.46 7.67 -0.66
CA GLY A 146 12.14 8.31 0.45
C GLY A 146 13.36 7.53 0.95
N LEU A 147 13.29 6.20 1.01
CA LEU A 147 14.45 5.38 1.36
C LEU A 147 15.54 5.43 0.28
N ALA A 148 15.16 5.39 -1.01
CA ALA A 148 16.10 5.43 -2.12
C ALA A 148 16.90 6.75 -2.17
N PHE A 149 16.26 7.86 -1.80
CA PHE A 149 16.91 9.18 -1.76
C PHE A 149 17.40 9.57 -0.36
N SER A 150 17.39 8.64 0.60
CA SER A 150 17.91 8.95 1.93
C SER A 150 19.42 9.11 1.90
N PRO A 151 19.96 10.16 2.55
CA PRO A 151 21.41 10.33 2.62
C PRO A 151 22.05 9.15 3.35
N GLU A 152 23.18 8.68 2.83
CA GLU A 152 24.03 7.72 3.55
C GLU A 152 24.46 8.30 4.88
N ASN A 153 24.26 7.54 5.95
CA ASN A 153 24.86 7.91 7.23
C ASN A 153 26.38 7.77 7.09
N LYS A 154 27.10 8.89 7.04
CA LYS A 154 28.56 8.86 7.17
C LYS A 154 28.86 8.16 8.50
N ILE A 155 29.53 7.02 8.41
CA ILE A 155 30.09 6.32 9.56
C ILE A 155 31.29 7.19 9.97
N GLU A 156 31.11 8.02 11.02
CA GLU A 156 32.22 8.63 11.76
C GLU A 156 32.74 7.64 12.78
#